data_b74113e1efe577ce65b42ffd55301bb2
#
_entry.id   b74113e1efe577ce65b42ffd55301bb2
#
_cell.length_a   1.000
_cell.length_b   1.000
_cell.length_c   1.000
_cell.angle_alpha   90.00
_cell.angle_beta   90.00
_cell.angle_gamma   90.00
#
_symmetry.space_group_name_H-M   'P 1'
#
loop_
_entity.id
_entity.type
_entity.pdbx_description
1 polymer ?
#
loop_
_entity_poly.entity_id
_entity_poly.type
_entity_poly.pdbx_seq_one_letter_code
_entity_poly.pdbx_strand_id
1 'polypeptide(L)'
;MSDNLTRQARGAARPSIVRRIFIAVMLGFVVGGSCMALRLYLGGDDSPVWRVLNALLFIDVTADEGISGIGVFFIMGQLFMRALQLAIVPLVLTSLSLALCSLSDPRKLSRLAVKTFVAFLGFYLVTALLAACIAYVVKLAGGFSVTLPGTEATELRTVDAYNPLATVVGIVPSNLVGSFATNNSVLSVCFVAIVLGLCMARMGERVKPLKDVIESVNDIINACLGFLINRFAPTAIFCMIVRGLAIYGVEYIRPTVVWMATTMVGCLGLLFVVYPLGILITTGLNPLPFVRKTGKVALFGAATQSSAATLPLNMKTCSEELGCPDEISSFVMPTGMTIHMNGTTAMQVIAVTFIATASGIDMTPSMLAVATLIAIS
;
A
#
# COMPACT_ATOMS: atom_id res chain seq x y z
N MET A 1 -18.60 40.12 -5.25
CA MET A 1 -17.66 39.05 -5.60
C MET A 1 -16.66 38.79 -4.45
N SER A 2 -16.44 39.68 -3.52
CA SER A 2 -15.57 39.53 -2.35
C SER A 2 -16.17 38.72 -1.17
N ASP A 3 -17.49 38.69 -1.04
CA ASP A 3 -18.19 37.99 0.06
C ASP A 3 -18.26 36.46 -0.06
N ASN A 4 -18.10 35.91 -1.26
CA ASN A 4 -18.08 34.47 -1.47
C ASN A 4 -16.73 33.83 -1.14
N LEU A 5 -15.63 34.55 -1.22
CA LEU A 5 -14.29 34.10 -0.86
C LEU A 5 -14.11 34.02 0.67
N THR A 6 -14.78 34.91 1.40
CA THR A 6 -14.73 34.92 2.88
C THR A 6 -15.66 33.91 3.54
N ARG A 7 -16.70 33.44 2.86
CA ARG A 7 -17.54 32.31 3.32
C ARG A 7 -16.91 30.94 3.17
N GLN A 8 -16.05 30.74 2.15
CA GLN A 8 -15.27 29.51 2.02
C GLN A 8 -14.16 29.37 3.06
N ALA A 9 -13.65 30.49 3.61
CA ALA A 9 -12.63 30.50 4.65
C ALA A 9 -13.16 30.26 6.08
N ARG A 10 -14.47 30.32 6.30
CA ARG A 10 -15.12 30.09 7.62
C ARG A 10 -15.79 28.72 7.79
N GLY A 11 -15.65 27.81 6.85
CA GLY A 11 -15.93 26.41 7.09
C GLY A 11 -14.94 25.92 8.15
N ALA A 12 -15.42 25.66 9.38
CA ALA A 12 -14.62 25.11 10.48
C ALA A 12 -13.71 24.04 9.93
N ALA A 13 -12.40 24.25 9.97
CA ALA A 13 -11.40 23.37 9.42
C ALA A 13 -11.62 21.97 10.01
N ARG A 14 -12.27 21.08 9.24
CA ARG A 14 -12.41 19.68 9.64
C ARG A 14 -11.00 19.18 9.92
N PRO A 15 -10.73 18.63 11.11
CA PRO A 15 -9.38 18.16 11.44
C PRO A 15 -8.92 17.26 10.31
N SER A 16 -7.71 17.49 9.82
CA SER A 16 -7.16 16.71 8.70
C SER A 16 -7.32 15.23 9.03
N ILE A 17 -7.63 14.42 8.03
CA ILE A 17 -7.79 12.96 8.21
C ILE A 17 -6.61 12.36 8.99
N VAL A 18 -5.40 12.85 8.75
CA VAL A 18 -4.18 12.48 9.45
C VAL A 18 -4.30 12.70 10.96
N ARG A 19 -4.79 13.87 11.39
CA ARG A 19 -5.00 14.17 12.82
C ARG A 19 -6.04 13.24 13.43
N ARG A 20 -7.12 12.92 12.71
CA ARG A 20 -8.15 11.99 13.19
C ARG A 20 -7.63 10.57 13.33
N ILE A 21 -6.85 10.09 12.34
CA ILE A 21 -6.19 8.78 12.40
C ILE A 21 -5.18 8.76 13.54
N PHE A 22 -4.36 9.80 13.68
CA PHE A 22 -3.39 9.89 14.78
C PHE A 22 -4.08 9.82 16.16
N ILE A 23 -5.16 10.57 16.35
CA ILE A 23 -5.95 10.52 17.59
C ILE A 23 -6.53 9.11 17.81
N ALA A 24 -7.06 8.47 16.75
CA ALA A 24 -7.62 7.12 16.83
C ALA A 24 -6.54 6.08 17.21
N VAL A 25 -5.34 6.20 16.65
CA VAL A 25 -4.18 5.35 17.00
C VAL A 25 -3.80 5.53 18.48
N MET A 26 -3.61 6.78 18.93
CA MET A 26 -3.23 7.06 20.30
C MET A 26 -4.29 6.59 21.30
N LEU A 27 -5.57 6.85 21.03
CA LEU A 27 -6.68 6.35 21.84
C LEU A 27 -6.75 4.82 21.79
N GLY A 28 -6.48 4.22 20.63
CA GLY A 28 -6.43 2.77 20.47
C GLY A 28 -5.36 2.12 21.35
N PHE A 29 -4.19 2.72 21.45
CA PHE A 29 -3.12 2.26 22.33
C PHE A 29 -3.50 2.41 23.83
N VAL A 30 -4.10 3.54 24.21
CA VAL A 30 -4.52 3.77 25.61
C VAL A 30 -5.63 2.79 26.01
N VAL A 31 -6.68 2.69 25.22
CA VAL A 31 -7.84 1.83 25.53
C VAL A 31 -7.43 0.35 25.41
N GLY A 32 -6.70 -0.03 24.38
CA GLY A 32 -6.23 -1.40 24.18
C GLY A 32 -5.28 -1.84 25.30
N GLY A 33 -4.35 -0.96 25.71
CA GLY A 33 -3.48 -1.19 26.85
C GLY A 33 -4.25 -1.33 28.17
N SER A 34 -5.29 -0.52 28.36
CA SER A 34 -6.18 -0.64 29.52
C SER A 34 -6.96 -1.96 29.52
N CYS A 35 -7.46 -2.40 28.36
CA CYS A 35 -8.14 -3.69 28.22
C CYS A 35 -7.17 -4.86 28.50
N MET A 36 -5.93 -4.77 28.03
CA MET A 36 -4.90 -5.75 28.31
C MET A 36 -4.55 -5.80 29.82
N ALA A 37 -4.37 -4.65 30.45
CA ALA A 37 -4.12 -4.57 31.89
C ALA A 37 -5.29 -5.16 32.69
N LEU A 38 -6.53 -4.88 32.25
CA LEU A 38 -7.74 -5.48 32.86
C LEU A 38 -7.76 -7.00 32.69
N ARG A 39 -7.40 -7.53 31.52
CA ARG A 39 -7.28 -8.97 31.27
C ARG A 39 -6.31 -9.62 32.25
N LEU A 40 -5.12 -9.03 32.41
CA LEU A 40 -4.10 -9.52 33.32
C LEU A 40 -4.57 -9.45 34.81
N TYR A 41 -5.23 -8.36 35.20
CA TYR A 41 -5.76 -8.18 36.56
C TYR A 41 -6.87 -9.18 36.87
N LEU A 42 -7.71 -9.54 35.91
CA LEU A 42 -8.79 -10.52 36.09
C LEU A 42 -8.32 -11.98 36.11
N GLY A 43 -7.04 -12.25 35.86
CA GLY A 43 -6.49 -13.61 35.85
C GLY A 43 -6.42 -14.25 34.46
N GLY A 44 -6.45 -13.45 33.40
CA GLY A 44 -6.27 -13.92 32.02
C GLY A 44 -7.56 -14.44 31.38
N ASP A 45 -7.40 -15.38 30.45
CA ASP A 45 -8.50 -15.90 29.62
C ASP A 45 -9.49 -16.78 30.37
N ASP A 46 -9.09 -17.31 31.55
CA ASP A 46 -9.93 -18.18 32.36
C ASP A 46 -11.00 -17.43 33.17
N SER A 47 -10.85 -16.11 33.29
CA SER A 47 -11.81 -15.27 34.00
C SER A 47 -13.19 -15.24 33.34
N PRO A 48 -14.28 -15.52 34.06
CA PRO A 48 -15.64 -15.42 33.53
C PRO A 48 -15.97 -14.02 32.99
N VAL A 49 -15.48 -12.99 33.68
CA VAL A 49 -15.70 -11.58 33.30
C VAL A 49 -14.95 -11.27 32.00
N TRP A 50 -13.72 -11.74 31.86
CA TRP A 50 -12.97 -11.56 30.61
C TRP A 50 -13.58 -12.30 29.44
N ARG A 51 -14.07 -13.54 29.63
CA ARG A 51 -14.77 -14.31 28.58
C ARG A 51 -15.99 -13.57 28.04
N VAL A 52 -16.80 -12.97 28.92
CA VAL A 52 -17.95 -12.17 28.51
C VAL A 52 -17.52 -10.93 27.74
N LEU A 53 -16.51 -10.19 28.21
CA LEU A 53 -15.96 -9.02 27.54
C LEU A 53 -15.37 -9.38 26.17
N ASN A 54 -14.63 -10.47 26.09
CA ASN A 54 -14.05 -10.98 24.85
C ASN A 54 -15.16 -11.36 23.83
N ALA A 55 -16.17 -12.09 24.28
CA ALA A 55 -17.30 -12.48 23.44
C ALA A 55 -18.08 -11.27 22.90
N LEU A 56 -18.26 -10.23 23.71
CA LEU A 56 -18.98 -9.01 23.31
C LEU A 56 -18.15 -8.11 22.38
N LEU A 57 -16.87 -7.95 22.65
CA LEU A 57 -16.07 -6.90 22.02
C LEU A 57 -15.05 -7.42 20.99
N PHE A 58 -14.36 -8.52 21.29
CA PHE A 58 -13.10 -8.85 20.59
C PHE A 58 -13.13 -10.14 19.77
N ILE A 59 -14.04 -11.09 20.11
CA ILE A 59 -14.07 -12.42 19.47
C ILE A 59 -14.18 -12.33 17.95
N ASP A 60 -13.56 -13.26 17.26
CA ASP A 60 -13.71 -13.46 15.83
C ASP A 60 -15.01 -14.22 15.55
N VAL A 61 -16.03 -13.52 15.11
CA VAL A 61 -17.34 -14.12 14.81
C VAL A 61 -17.35 -15.01 13.56
N THR A 62 -16.24 -15.05 12.84
CA THR A 62 -16.10 -15.92 11.64
C THR A 62 -15.39 -17.23 11.96
N ALA A 63 -14.82 -17.36 13.15
CA ALA A 63 -14.21 -18.58 13.65
C ALA A 63 -15.26 -19.46 14.36
N ASP A 64 -15.01 -20.77 14.40
CA ASP A 64 -15.93 -21.74 15.03
C ASP A 64 -16.24 -21.42 16.50
N GLU A 65 -15.27 -20.86 17.21
CA GLU A 65 -15.43 -20.40 18.60
C GLU A 65 -16.30 -19.14 18.75
N GLY A 66 -16.55 -18.44 17.64
CA GLY A 66 -17.27 -17.17 17.60
C GLY A 66 -18.78 -17.26 17.55
N ILE A 67 -19.36 -18.45 17.47
CA ILE A 67 -20.80 -18.68 17.22
C ILE A 67 -21.71 -18.02 18.28
N SER A 68 -21.24 -17.84 19.50
CA SER A 68 -21.99 -17.22 20.61
C SER A 68 -21.58 -15.78 20.94
N GLY A 69 -20.67 -15.18 20.19
CA GLY A 69 -20.11 -13.85 20.45
C GLY A 69 -20.63 -12.79 19.48
N ILE A 70 -20.52 -11.52 19.87
CA ILE A 70 -20.88 -10.36 19.03
C ILE A 70 -19.64 -9.76 18.37
N GLY A 71 -18.51 -9.70 19.04
CA GLY A 71 -17.24 -9.21 18.51
C GLY A 71 -17.29 -7.81 17.89
N VAL A 72 -17.85 -6.81 18.57
CA VAL A 72 -18.12 -5.48 18.00
C VAL A 72 -16.90 -4.86 17.34
N PHE A 73 -15.74 -4.91 18.00
CA PHE A 73 -14.51 -4.33 17.44
C PHE A 73 -13.96 -5.14 16.26
N PHE A 74 -14.14 -6.47 16.30
CA PHE A 74 -13.83 -7.31 15.14
C PHE A 74 -14.69 -6.96 13.94
N ILE A 75 -16.02 -6.89 14.11
CA ILE A 75 -16.96 -6.56 13.02
C ILE A 75 -16.62 -5.21 12.40
N MET A 76 -16.42 -4.17 13.23
CA MET A 76 -16.08 -2.83 12.72
C MET A 76 -14.81 -2.80 11.91
N GLY A 77 -13.77 -3.51 12.36
CA GLY A 77 -12.51 -3.66 11.61
C GLY A 77 -12.69 -4.44 10.31
N GLN A 78 -13.38 -5.59 10.37
CA GLN A 78 -13.59 -6.46 9.22
C GLN A 78 -14.48 -5.86 8.14
N LEU A 79 -15.54 -5.16 8.51
CA LEU A 79 -16.40 -4.47 7.54
C LEU A 79 -15.61 -3.40 6.78
N PHE A 80 -14.75 -2.64 7.47
CA PHE A 80 -13.90 -1.67 6.82
C PHE A 80 -12.89 -2.34 5.87
N MET A 81 -12.22 -3.41 6.31
CA MET A 81 -11.29 -4.17 5.47
C MET A 81 -11.98 -4.76 4.24
N ARG A 82 -13.15 -5.39 4.41
CA ARG A 82 -13.92 -5.94 3.28
C ARG A 82 -14.39 -4.86 2.31
N ALA A 83 -14.78 -3.70 2.81
CA ALA A 83 -15.17 -2.56 1.97
C ALA A 83 -13.99 -2.02 1.14
N LEU A 84 -12.78 -1.99 1.70
CA LEU A 84 -11.57 -1.68 0.93
C LEU A 84 -11.25 -2.76 -0.11
N GLN A 85 -11.34 -4.03 0.28
CA GLN A 85 -11.07 -5.17 -0.61
C GLN A 85 -12.04 -5.21 -1.80
N LEU A 86 -13.31 -4.83 -1.60
CA LEU A 86 -14.31 -4.75 -2.67
C LEU A 86 -13.88 -3.79 -3.79
N ALA A 87 -13.16 -2.74 -3.47
CA ALA A 87 -12.74 -1.73 -4.43
C ALA A 87 -11.48 -2.13 -5.23
N ILE A 88 -10.71 -3.16 -4.81
CA ILE A 88 -9.40 -3.48 -5.40
C ILE A 88 -9.53 -3.80 -6.89
N VAL A 89 -10.30 -4.82 -7.24
CA VAL A 89 -10.43 -5.30 -8.62
C VAL A 89 -10.95 -4.21 -9.57
N PRO A 90 -12.09 -3.54 -9.28
CA PRO A 90 -12.60 -2.51 -10.16
C PRO A 90 -11.69 -1.27 -10.24
N LEU A 91 -11.02 -0.90 -9.15
CA LEU A 91 -10.08 0.22 -9.14
C LEU A 91 -8.85 -0.08 -10.03
N VAL A 92 -8.25 -1.27 -9.88
CA VAL A 92 -7.09 -1.67 -10.67
C VAL A 92 -7.47 -1.72 -12.16
N LEU A 93 -8.60 -2.34 -12.48
CA LEU A 93 -9.08 -2.43 -13.86
C LEU A 93 -9.26 -1.06 -14.50
N THR A 94 -9.95 -0.15 -13.83
CA THR A 94 -10.27 1.17 -14.40
C THR A 94 -9.05 2.09 -14.42
N SER A 95 -8.35 2.24 -13.30
CA SER A 95 -7.23 3.18 -13.18
C SER A 95 -6.06 2.80 -14.09
N LEU A 96 -5.70 1.51 -14.15
CA LEU A 96 -4.59 1.06 -14.99
C LEU A 96 -4.94 1.14 -16.48
N SER A 97 -6.19 0.79 -16.87
CA SER A 97 -6.63 0.95 -18.25
C SER A 97 -6.63 2.40 -18.71
N LEU A 98 -7.10 3.33 -17.86
CA LEU A 98 -7.10 4.77 -18.16
C LEU A 98 -5.68 5.35 -18.24
N ALA A 99 -4.80 4.94 -17.31
CA ALA A 99 -3.41 5.36 -17.33
C ALA A 99 -2.72 5.00 -18.63
N LEU A 100 -2.92 3.78 -19.13
CA LEU A 100 -2.35 3.33 -20.40
C LEU A 100 -3.04 3.93 -21.63
N CYS A 101 -4.36 4.15 -21.55
CA CYS A 101 -5.10 4.82 -22.62
C CYS A 101 -4.67 6.28 -22.82
N SER A 102 -4.24 6.95 -21.75
CA SER A 102 -3.76 8.35 -21.80
C SER A 102 -2.37 8.50 -22.43
N LEU A 103 -1.67 7.41 -22.70
CA LEU A 103 -0.37 7.39 -23.39
C LEU A 103 -0.56 7.62 -24.91
N SER A 104 -1.14 8.76 -25.28
CA SER A 104 -1.50 9.11 -26.64
C SER A 104 -0.32 9.75 -27.37
N ASP A 105 0.46 9.02 -28.01
CA ASP A 105 1.07 9.11 -29.35
C ASP A 105 2.23 8.10 -29.50
N PRO A 106 2.02 6.95 -30.17
CA PRO A 106 3.00 5.86 -30.19
C PRO A 106 4.31 6.18 -30.88
N ARG A 107 4.36 7.19 -31.75
CA ARG A 107 5.51 7.40 -32.65
C ARG A 107 6.58 8.37 -32.13
N LYS A 108 6.19 9.43 -31.45
CA LYS A 108 7.13 10.38 -30.83
C LYS A 108 7.52 9.95 -29.40
N LEU A 109 6.60 9.34 -28.70
CA LEU A 109 6.74 8.91 -27.32
C LEU A 109 7.51 7.59 -27.15
N SER A 110 7.62 6.78 -28.20
CA SER A 110 8.15 5.42 -28.13
C SER A 110 9.57 5.34 -27.50
N ARG A 111 10.48 6.21 -27.89
CA ARG A 111 11.85 6.23 -27.35
C ARG A 111 11.91 6.75 -25.91
N LEU A 112 11.15 7.79 -25.60
CA LEU A 112 11.07 8.36 -24.26
C LEU A 112 10.38 7.38 -23.31
N ALA A 113 9.25 6.80 -23.75
CA ALA A 113 8.53 5.80 -22.98
C ALA A 113 9.42 4.59 -22.64
N VAL A 114 10.07 3.98 -23.63
CA VAL A 114 10.96 2.83 -23.39
C VAL A 114 12.07 3.19 -22.40
N LYS A 115 12.73 4.35 -22.58
CA LYS A 115 13.78 4.78 -21.63
C LYS A 115 13.22 4.99 -20.22
N THR A 116 12.04 5.59 -20.11
CA THR A 116 11.37 5.83 -18.82
C THR A 116 11.01 4.52 -18.14
N PHE A 117 10.40 3.58 -18.86
CA PHE A 117 10.04 2.27 -18.31
C PHE A 117 11.26 1.45 -17.90
N VAL A 118 12.33 1.45 -18.72
CA VAL A 118 13.59 0.77 -18.37
C VAL A 118 14.21 1.39 -17.11
N ALA A 119 14.19 2.72 -17.00
CA ALA A 119 14.68 3.40 -15.79
C ALA A 119 13.81 3.07 -14.57
N PHE A 120 12.49 3.06 -14.71
CA PHE A 120 11.57 2.70 -13.64
C PHE A 120 11.81 1.26 -13.17
N LEU A 121 11.92 0.32 -14.10
CA LEU A 121 12.22 -1.08 -13.78
C LEU A 121 13.58 -1.24 -13.09
N GLY A 122 14.58 -0.51 -13.53
CA GLY A 122 15.90 -0.49 -12.90
C GLY A 122 15.84 0.01 -11.45
N PHE A 123 15.12 1.11 -11.20
CA PHE A 123 14.93 1.61 -9.84
C PHE A 123 14.06 0.70 -8.98
N TYR A 124 13.05 0.03 -9.53
CA TYR A 124 12.28 -0.99 -8.83
C TYR A 124 13.16 -2.14 -8.37
N LEU A 125 14.00 -2.67 -9.25
CA LEU A 125 14.94 -3.75 -8.94
C LEU A 125 15.91 -3.35 -7.81
N VAL A 126 16.52 -2.18 -7.91
CA VAL A 126 17.42 -1.68 -6.87
C VAL A 126 16.70 -1.49 -5.54
N THR A 127 15.49 -0.93 -5.58
CA THR A 127 14.64 -0.73 -4.40
C THR A 127 14.29 -2.05 -3.72
N ALA A 128 13.84 -3.01 -4.49
CA ALA A 128 13.41 -4.30 -3.99
C ALA A 128 14.59 -5.09 -3.41
N LEU A 129 15.76 -5.04 -4.06
CA LEU A 129 16.99 -5.63 -3.53
C LEU A 129 17.43 -4.96 -2.22
N LEU A 130 17.41 -3.63 -2.15
CA LEU A 130 17.73 -2.92 -0.91
C LEU A 130 16.77 -3.31 0.21
N ALA A 131 15.48 -3.31 -0.06
CA ALA A 131 14.45 -3.69 0.91
C ALA A 131 14.61 -5.14 1.38
N ALA A 132 14.91 -6.06 0.44
CA ALA A 132 15.18 -7.45 0.75
C ALA A 132 16.44 -7.62 1.64
N CYS A 133 17.52 -6.92 1.32
CA CYS A 133 18.72 -6.94 2.15
C CYS A 133 18.45 -6.42 3.57
N ILE A 134 17.77 -5.28 3.69
CA ILE A 134 17.44 -4.69 5.00
C ILE A 134 16.53 -5.65 5.79
N ALA A 135 15.46 -6.17 5.16
CA ALA A 135 14.53 -7.09 5.80
C ALA A 135 15.23 -8.38 6.26
N TYR A 136 16.13 -8.92 5.44
CA TYR A 136 16.90 -10.12 5.79
C TYR A 136 17.85 -9.89 6.97
N VAL A 137 18.54 -8.77 7.00
CA VAL A 137 19.43 -8.39 8.13
C VAL A 137 18.61 -8.24 9.42
N VAL A 138 17.45 -7.56 9.36
CA VAL A 138 16.58 -7.40 10.53
C VAL A 138 16.00 -8.74 11.00
N LYS A 139 15.65 -9.64 10.07
CA LYS A 139 15.24 -11.01 10.36
C LYS A 139 16.36 -11.77 11.10
N LEU A 140 17.58 -11.75 10.58
CA LEU A 140 18.72 -12.42 11.21
C LEU A 140 19.02 -11.88 12.61
N ALA A 141 18.80 -10.59 12.83
CA ALA A 141 18.92 -9.95 14.15
C ALA A 141 17.76 -10.28 15.12
N GLY A 142 16.80 -11.12 14.70
CA GLY A 142 15.62 -11.49 15.51
C GLY A 142 14.58 -10.36 15.67
N GLY A 143 14.67 -9.31 14.84
CA GLY A 143 13.77 -8.16 14.94
C GLY A 143 12.32 -8.48 14.62
N PHE A 144 12.07 -9.50 13.79
CA PHE A 144 10.73 -9.95 13.38
C PHE A 144 10.25 -11.19 14.15
N SER A 145 11.01 -11.69 15.12
CA SER A 145 10.65 -12.88 15.89
C SER A 145 9.46 -12.58 16.81
N VAL A 146 8.31 -13.09 16.43
CA VAL A 146 7.09 -13.16 17.24
C VAL A 146 6.33 -14.41 16.80
N THR A 147 5.77 -15.15 17.72
CA THR A 147 4.82 -16.23 17.42
C THR A 147 3.42 -15.64 17.42
N LEU A 148 2.75 -15.68 16.27
CA LEU A 148 1.34 -15.28 16.19
C LEU A 148 0.50 -16.36 16.88
N PRO A 149 -0.42 -16.02 17.81
CA PRO A 149 -1.33 -16.99 18.39
C PRO A 149 -2.22 -17.58 17.29
N GLY A 150 -2.45 -18.87 17.37
CA GLY A 150 -3.18 -19.61 16.32
C GLY A 150 -2.29 -20.12 15.18
N THR A 151 -1.00 -19.83 15.19
CA THR A 151 -0.01 -20.50 14.34
C THR A 151 0.66 -21.68 15.03
N GLU A 152 0.17 -22.09 16.21
CA GLU A 152 0.57 -23.40 16.74
C GLU A 152 0.16 -24.45 15.70
N ALA A 153 1.17 -24.84 14.91
CA ALA A 153 1.14 -26.00 14.04
C ALA A 153 -0.24 -26.25 13.38
N THR A 154 -0.86 -25.22 12.78
CA THR A 154 -1.56 -25.54 11.54
C THR A 154 -0.45 -26.18 10.71
N GLU A 155 -0.49 -27.51 10.59
CA GLU A 155 0.43 -28.29 9.76
C GLU A 155 0.75 -27.39 8.59
N LEU A 156 2.02 -26.96 8.49
CA LEU A 156 2.49 -26.25 7.32
C LEU A 156 1.91 -27.07 6.20
N ARG A 157 0.80 -26.64 5.62
CA ARG A 157 0.37 -27.23 4.35
C ARG A 157 1.64 -27.15 3.57
N THR A 158 2.27 -28.30 3.42
CA THR A 158 3.43 -28.46 2.57
C THR A 158 2.97 -27.78 1.30
N VAL A 159 3.44 -26.55 1.11
CA VAL A 159 3.14 -25.83 -0.13
C VAL A 159 3.82 -26.72 -1.12
N ASP A 160 3.02 -27.57 -1.78
CA ASP A 160 3.48 -28.43 -2.83
C ASP A 160 4.40 -27.59 -3.67
N ALA A 161 5.63 -28.05 -3.91
CA ALA A 161 6.73 -27.29 -4.46
C ALA A 161 6.22 -26.29 -5.52
N TYR A 162 5.93 -25.05 -5.09
CA TYR A 162 5.30 -24.06 -5.94
C TYR A 162 6.32 -23.64 -7.00
N ASN A 163 6.04 -23.99 -8.23
CA ASN A 163 6.86 -23.55 -9.34
C ASN A 163 6.56 -22.06 -9.61
N PRO A 164 7.52 -21.15 -9.40
CA PRO A 164 7.32 -19.71 -9.66
C PRO A 164 6.84 -19.41 -11.09
N LEU A 165 7.18 -20.28 -12.06
CA LEU A 165 6.72 -20.15 -13.44
C LEU A 165 5.20 -20.36 -13.58
N ALA A 166 4.56 -21.04 -12.64
CA ALA A 166 3.10 -21.16 -12.62
C ALA A 166 2.44 -19.79 -12.42
N THR A 167 3.05 -18.88 -11.66
CA THR A 167 2.59 -17.48 -11.53
C THR A 167 2.66 -16.77 -12.88
N VAL A 168 3.73 -16.96 -13.64
CA VAL A 168 3.88 -16.34 -14.98
C VAL A 168 2.79 -16.83 -15.92
N VAL A 169 2.47 -18.13 -15.91
CA VAL A 169 1.35 -18.68 -16.70
C VAL A 169 0.02 -18.12 -16.22
N GLY A 170 -0.16 -17.95 -14.91
CA GLY A 170 -1.37 -17.42 -14.27
C GLY A 170 -1.61 -15.92 -14.54
N ILE A 171 -0.63 -15.17 -15.07
CA ILE A 171 -0.82 -13.77 -15.47
C ILE A 171 -1.92 -13.66 -16.52
N VAL A 172 -1.93 -14.59 -17.50
CA VAL A 172 -2.95 -14.60 -18.54
C VAL A 172 -4.15 -15.44 -18.05
N PRO A 173 -5.29 -14.81 -17.75
CA PRO A 173 -6.42 -15.54 -17.23
C PRO A 173 -7.08 -16.41 -18.29
N SER A 174 -7.45 -17.64 -17.91
CA SER A 174 -8.26 -18.51 -18.75
C SER A 174 -9.75 -18.14 -18.73
N ASN A 175 -10.18 -17.40 -17.71
CA ASN A 175 -11.56 -16.92 -17.55
C ASN A 175 -11.55 -15.50 -16.97
N LEU A 176 -12.05 -14.55 -17.77
CA LEU A 176 -12.11 -13.13 -17.44
C LEU A 176 -12.97 -12.88 -16.18
N VAL A 177 -14.19 -13.45 -16.16
CA VAL A 177 -15.13 -13.25 -15.06
C VAL A 177 -14.61 -13.89 -13.78
N GLY A 178 -14.01 -15.08 -13.88
CA GLY A 178 -13.37 -15.77 -12.76
C GLY A 178 -12.25 -14.94 -12.13
N SER A 179 -11.47 -14.23 -12.95
CA SER A 179 -10.41 -13.35 -12.44
C SER A 179 -10.93 -12.12 -11.69
N PHE A 180 -12.12 -11.65 -12.04
CA PHE A 180 -12.75 -10.53 -11.33
C PHE A 180 -13.49 -10.95 -10.05
N ALA A 181 -13.76 -12.24 -9.88
CA ALA A 181 -14.48 -12.78 -8.74
C ALA A 181 -13.65 -12.92 -7.46
N THR A 182 -12.32 -12.88 -7.57
CA THR A 182 -11.42 -13.10 -6.43
C THR A 182 -10.31 -12.05 -6.38
N ASN A 183 -10.02 -11.56 -5.16
CA ASN A 183 -8.90 -10.64 -4.95
C ASN A 183 -7.52 -11.34 -5.06
N ASN A 184 -7.47 -12.66 -5.13
CA ASN A 184 -6.22 -13.39 -5.33
C ASN A 184 -5.72 -13.36 -6.78
N SER A 185 -6.56 -12.91 -7.72
CA SER A 185 -6.26 -12.85 -9.15
C SER A 185 -5.89 -11.43 -9.63
N VAL A 186 -5.43 -10.54 -8.73
CA VAL A 186 -5.12 -9.13 -9.08
C VAL A 186 -4.12 -9.04 -10.22
N LEU A 187 -3.13 -9.92 -10.30
CA LEU A 187 -2.15 -9.94 -11.39
C LEU A 187 -2.80 -10.21 -12.75
N SER A 188 -3.78 -11.11 -12.81
CA SER A 188 -4.58 -11.36 -14.02
C SER A 188 -5.45 -10.16 -14.37
N VAL A 189 -6.02 -9.48 -13.36
CA VAL A 189 -6.77 -8.22 -13.55
C VAL A 189 -5.87 -7.13 -14.13
N CYS A 190 -4.64 -7.00 -13.65
CA CYS A 190 -3.64 -6.08 -14.20
C CYS A 190 -3.36 -6.38 -15.66
N PHE A 191 -3.15 -7.65 -16.03
CA PHE A 191 -2.95 -8.05 -17.42
C PHE A 191 -4.13 -7.61 -18.32
N VAL A 192 -5.35 -7.90 -17.89
CA VAL A 192 -6.57 -7.48 -18.62
C VAL A 192 -6.65 -5.97 -18.74
N ALA A 193 -6.37 -5.24 -17.67
CA ALA A 193 -6.35 -3.78 -17.67
C ALA A 193 -5.30 -3.20 -18.66
N ILE A 194 -4.12 -3.82 -18.71
CA ILE A 194 -3.06 -3.45 -19.66
C ILE A 194 -3.53 -3.67 -21.10
N VAL A 195 -4.06 -4.85 -21.41
CA VAL A 195 -4.56 -5.16 -22.75
C VAL A 195 -5.68 -4.20 -23.15
N LEU A 196 -6.65 -3.97 -22.25
CA LEU A 196 -7.77 -3.07 -22.48
C LEU A 196 -7.28 -1.63 -22.71
N GLY A 197 -6.39 -1.12 -21.87
CA GLY A 197 -5.83 0.24 -22.00
C GLY A 197 -5.05 0.45 -23.29
N LEU A 198 -4.21 -0.53 -23.67
CA LEU A 198 -3.46 -0.47 -24.95
C LEU A 198 -4.38 -0.56 -26.17
N CYS A 199 -5.43 -1.38 -26.13
CA CYS A 199 -6.43 -1.45 -27.18
C CYS A 199 -7.18 -0.12 -27.31
N MET A 200 -7.61 0.47 -26.19
CA MET A 200 -8.28 1.78 -26.21
C MET A 200 -7.37 2.88 -26.73
N ALA A 201 -6.09 2.89 -26.35
CA ALA A 201 -5.10 3.85 -26.87
C ALA A 201 -4.95 3.75 -28.41
N ARG A 202 -4.98 2.52 -28.96
CA ARG A 202 -4.87 2.29 -30.40
C ARG A 202 -6.13 2.64 -31.20
N MET A 203 -7.30 2.41 -30.59
CA MET A 203 -8.60 2.65 -31.27
C MET A 203 -9.03 4.11 -31.19
N GLY A 204 -8.47 4.91 -30.28
CA GLY A 204 -8.70 6.36 -30.19
C GLY A 204 -10.17 6.74 -30.04
N GLU A 205 -10.63 7.71 -30.85
CA GLU A 205 -12.01 8.24 -30.81
C GLU A 205 -13.11 7.20 -31.00
N ARG A 206 -12.79 6.07 -31.62
CA ARG A 206 -13.76 4.99 -31.87
C ARG A 206 -14.30 4.35 -30.61
N VAL A 207 -13.49 4.35 -29.53
CA VAL A 207 -13.84 3.76 -28.22
C VAL A 207 -14.03 4.82 -27.14
N LYS A 208 -14.17 6.09 -27.53
CA LYS A 208 -14.40 7.18 -26.60
C LYS A 208 -15.57 6.92 -25.63
N PRO A 209 -16.76 6.42 -26.07
CA PRO A 209 -17.84 6.11 -25.15
C PRO A 209 -17.44 5.11 -24.05
N LEU A 210 -16.64 4.08 -24.39
CA LEU A 210 -16.15 3.11 -23.40
C LEU A 210 -15.17 3.78 -22.43
N LYS A 211 -14.26 4.64 -22.93
CA LYS A 211 -13.35 5.38 -22.09
C LYS A 211 -14.09 6.26 -21.09
N ASP A 212 -15.10 7.00 -21.53
CA ASP A 212 -15.90 7.90 -20.67
C ASP A 212 -16.66 7.10 -19.59
N VAL A 213 -17.13 5.90 -19.91
CA VAL A 213 -17.75 4.99 -18.92
C VAL A 213 -16.72 4.52 -17.89
N ILE A 214 -15.55 4.07 -18.32
CA ILE A 214 -14.48 3.61 -17.41
C ILE A 214 -14.01 4.76 -16.52
N GLU A 215 -13.89 5.98 -17.05
CA GLU A 215 -13.54 7.18 -16.28
C GLU A 215 -14.60 7.49 -15.21
N SER A 216 -15.88 7.46 -15.59
CA SER A 216 -17.00 7.67 -14.65
C SER A 216 -17.03 6.61 -13.55
N VAL A 217 -16.78 5.34 -13.89
CA VAL A 217 -16.70 4.23 -12.90
C VAL A 217 -15.52 4.44 -11.98
N ASN A 218 -14.36 4.81 -12.51
CA ASN A 218 -13.16 5.11 -11.71
C ASN A 218 -13.40 6.25 -10.72
N ASP A 219 -14.08 7.31 -11.14
CA ASP A 219 -14.42 8.46 -10.29
C ASP A 219 -15.38 8.05 -9.15
N ILE A 220 -16.39 7.22 -9.45
CA ILE A 220 -17.30 6.68 -8.43
C ILE A 220 -16.54 5.86 -7.41
N ILE A 221 -15.64 4.97 -7.85
CA ILE A 221 -14.86 4.13 -6.95
C ILE A 221 -13.96 4.99 -6.06
N ASN A 222 -13.27 5.98 -6.64
CA ASN A 222 -12.42 6.89 -5.88
C ASN A 222 -13.23 7.73 -4.87
N ALA A 223 -14.43 8.19 -5.24
CA ALA A 223 -15.33 8.89 -4.33
C ALA A 223 -15.79 8.00 -3.17
N CYS A 224 -16.16 6.74 -3.45
CA CYS A 224 -16.54 5.76 -2.44
C CYS A 224 -15.36 5.45 -1.49
N LEU A 225 -14.17 5.22 -2.03
CA LEU A 225 -12.96 5.01 -1.22
C LEU A 225 -12.63 6.22 -0.37
N GLY A 226 -12.71 7.42 -0.95
CA GLY A 226 -12.53 8.67 -0.21
C GLY A 226 -13.51 8.81 0.94
N PHE A 227 -14.77 8.47 0.73
CA PHE A 227 -15.80 8.44 1.79
C PHE A 227 -15.48 7.42 2.88
N LEU A 228 -15.17 6.17 2.50
CA LEU A 228 -14.81 5.10 3.42
C LEU A 228 -13.60 5.49 4.29
N ILE A 229 -12.53 5.95 3.67
CA ILE A 229 -11.30 6.34 4.37
C ILE A 229 -11.55 7.54 5.29
N ASN A 230 -12.20 8.60 4.79
CA ASN A 230 -12.40 9.80 5.57
C ASN A 230 -13.38 9.63 6.73
N ARG A 231 -14.37 8.73 6.60
CA ARG A 231 -15.41 8.58 7.62
C ARG A 231 -15.17 7.41 8.56
N PHE A 232 -14.75 6.26 8.03
CA PHE A 232 -14.71 5.00 8.79
C PHE A 232 -13.29 4.59 9.22
N ALA A 233 -12.24 4.95 8.47
CA ALA A 233 -10.88 4.52 8.81
C ALA A 233 -10.44 4.85 10.24
N PRO A 234 -10.68 6.06 10.81
CA PRO A 234 -10.26 6.35 12.17
C PRO A 234 -10.91 5.39 13.19
N THR A 235 -12.21 5.11 13.03
CA THR A 235 -12.94 4.20 13.93
C THR A 235 -12.50 2.76 13.76
N ALA A 236 -12.34 2.31 12.53
CA ALA A 236 -11.87 0.95 12.24
C ALA A 236 -10.46 0.70 12.77
N ILE A 237 -9.53 1.64 12.54
CA ILE A 237 -8.15 1.58 13.04
C ILE A 237 -8.14 1.53 14.56
N PHE A 238 -8.94 2.39 15.23
CA PHE A 238 -9.10 2.35 16.67
C PHE A 238 -9.54 0.96 17.15
N CYS A 239 -10.61 0.41 16.57
CA CYS A 239 -11.13 -0.90 16.95
C CYS A 239 -10.10 -2.03 16.72
N MET A 240 -9.38 -1.99 15.61
CA MET A 240 -8.36 -2.99 15.28
C MET A 240 -7.19 -2.94 16.26
N ILE A 241 -6.72 -1.75 16.63
CA ILE A 241 -5.63 -1.59 17.60
C ILE A 241 -6.07 -2.04 18.99
N VAL A 242 -7.25 -1.62 19.44
CA VAL A 242 -7.78 -2.04 20.76
C VAL A 242 -7.90 -3.56 20.82
N ARG A 243 -8.48 -4.18 19.78
CA ARG A 243 -8.61 -5.63 19.70
C ARG A 243 -7.24 -6.33 19.69
N GLY A 244 -6.31 -5.84 18.85
CA GLY A 244 -4.96 -6.39 18.75
C GLY A 244 -4.25 -6.42 20.11
N LEU A 245 -4.29 -5.32 20.86
CA LEU A 245 -3.68 -5.22 22.18
C LEU A 245 -4.39 -6.06 23.22
N ALA A 246 -5.73 -6.07 23.23
CA ALA A 246 -6.53 -6.80 24.18
C ALA A 246 -6.34 -8.32 24.08
N ILE A 247 -6.24 -8.85 22.85
CA ILE A 247 -6.09 -10.29 22.61
C ILE A 247 -4.64 -10.72 22.65
N TYR A 248 -3.77 -10.01 21.94
CA TYR A 248 -2.39 -10.44 21.69
C TYR A 248 -1.36 -9.86 22.65
N GLY A 249 -1.69 -8.77 23.35
CA GLY A 249 -0.80 -8.16 24.33
C GLY A 249 0.34 -7.33 23.73
N VAL A 250 1.30 -6.95 24.61
CA VAL A 250 2.42 -6.05 24.24
C VAL A 250 3.47 -6.74 23.40
N GLU A 251 3.52 -8.06 23.41
CA GLU A 251 4.52 -8.86 22.70
C GLU A 251 4.50 -8.62 21.20
N TYR A 252 3.34 -8.22 20.67
CA TYR A 252 3.15 -7.90 19.26
C TYR A 252 3.52 -6.47 18.86
N ILE A 253 3.63 -5.57 19.86
CA ILE A 253 4.00 -4.17 19.60
C ILE A 253 5.44 -4.10 19.11
N ARG A 254 6.35 -4.79 19.77
CA ARG A 254 7.78 -4.74 19.46
C ARG A 254 8.08 -5.10 17.99
N PRO A 255 7.65 -6.25 17.46
CA PRO A 255 7.90 -6.60 16.06
C PRO A 255 7.22 -5.65 15.08
N THR A 256 6.02 -5.15 15.41
CA THR A 256 5.32 -4.16 14.58
C THR A 256 6.10 -2.84 14.51
N VAL A 257 6.62 -2.35 15.63
CA VAL A 257 7.46 -1.14 15.66
C VAL A 257 8.76 -1.37 14.90
N VAL A 258 9.37 -2.55 15.03
CA VAL A 258 10.57 -2.90 14.27
C VAL A 258 10.27 -2.93 12.77
N TRP A 259 9.15 -3.52 12.35
CA TRP A 259 8.71 -3.49 10.95
C TRP A 259 8.50 -2.07 10.44
N MET A 260 7.81 -1.21 11.19
CA MET A 260 7.61 0.20 10.83
C MET A 260 8.94 0.95 10.71
N ALA A 261 9.83 0.80 11.70
CA ALA A 261 11.15 1.42 11.69
C ALA A 261 12.00 0.93 10.51
N THR A 262 11.97 -0.37 10.22
CA THR A 262 12.67 -0.98 9.08
C THR A 262 12.17 -0.41 7.77
N THR A 263 10.86 -0.28 7.60
CA THR A 263 10.26 0.33 6.41
C THR A 263 10.65 1.80 6.28
N MET A 264 10.62 2.55 7.38
CA MET A 264 11.05 3.95 7.40
C MET A 264 12.52 4.09 6.99
N VAL A 265 13.42 3.27 7.55
CA VAL A 265 14.85 3.23 7.19
C VAL A 265 15.02 2.88 5.71
N GLY A 266 14.27 1.91 5.20
CA GLY A 266 14.27 1.56 3.77
C GLY A 266 13.89 2.74 2.87
N CYS A 267 12.78 3.42 3.18
CA CYS A 267 12.32 4.59 2.43
C CYS A 267 13.31 5.78 2.51
N LEU A 268 13.89 6.04 3.67
CA LEU A 268 14.92 7.07 3.83
C LEU A 268 16.21 6.69 3.08
N GLY A 269 16.57 5.42 3.08
CA GLY A 269 17.69 4.90 2.27
C GLY A 269 17.48 5.12 0.78
N LEU A 270 16.25 4.91 0.28
CA LEU A 270 15.90 5.23 -1.10
C LEU A 270 16.09 6.73 -1.40
N LEU A 271 15.55 7.57 -0.55
CA LEU A 271 15.55 9.03 -0.76
C LEU A 271 16.94 9.64 -0.69
N PHE A 272 17.75 9.24 0.29
CA PHE A 272 19.03 9.89 0.59
C PHE A 272 20.26 9.14 0.08
N VAL A 273 20.12 7.88 -0.33
CA VAL A 273 21.22 7.08 -0.84
C VAL A 273 20.98 6.64 -2.27
N VAL A 274 19.90 5.90 -2.55
CA VAL A 274 19.68 5.27 -3.86
C VAL A 274 19.46 6.31 -4.96
N TYR A 275 18.56 7.26 -4.77
CA TYR A 275 18.31 8.28 -5.79
C TYR A 275 19.50 9.22 -6.03
N PRO A 276 20.17 9.76 -5.00
CA PRO A 276 21.38 10.54 -5.22
C PRO A 276 22.50 9.76 -5.90
N LEU A 277 22.71 8.51 -5.50
CA LEU A 277 23.70 7.64 -6.12
C LEU A 277 23.34 7.32 -7.58
N GLY A 278 22.04 7.08 -7.84
CA GLY A 278 21.53 6.90 -9.20
C GLY A 278 21.84 8.09 -10.10
N ILE A 279 21.63 9.32 -9.63
CA ILE A 279 21.97 10.53 -10.37
C ILE A 279 23.48 10.60 -10.63
N LEU A 280 24.29 10.37 -9.60
CA LEU A 280 25.75 10.40 -9.74
C LEU A 280 26.25 9.40 -10.78
N ILE A 281 25.75 8.16 -10.74
CA ILE A 281 26.18 7.08 -11.64
C ILE A 281 25.69 7.31 -13.08
N THR A 282 24.44 7.74 -13.25
CA THR A 282 23.84 7.84 -14.60
C THR A 282 24.19 9.13 -15.31
N THR A 283 24.39 10.23 -14.57
CA THR A 283 24.61 11.56 -15.16
C THR A 283 25.98 12.17 -14.84
N GLY A 284 26.70 11.64 -13.85
CA GLY A 284 27.93 12.23 -13.34
C GLY A 284 27.75 13.57 -12.59
N LEU A 285 26.49 14.02 -12.42
CA LEU A 285 26.19 15.28 -11.76
C LEU A 285 26.24 15.15 -10.25
N ASN A 286 26.57 16.24 -9.56
CA ASN A 286 26.51 16.31 -8.10
C ASN A 286 25.04 16.16 -7.64
N PRO A 287 24.71 15.15 -6.82
CA PRO A 287 23.34 14.90 -6.37
C PRO A 287 22.86 15.89 -5.29
N LEU A 288 23.74 16.62 -4.64
CA LEU A 288 23.40 17.50 -3.52
C LEU A 288 22.39 18.62 -3.89
N PRO A 289 22.58 19.34 -5.03
CA PRO A 289 21.59 20.30 -5.50
C PRO A 289 20.22 19.66 -5.79
N PHE A 290 20.20 18.43 -6.31
CA PHE A 290 18.96 17.69 -6.54
C PHE A 290 18.22 17.44 -5.22
N VAL A 291 18.87 16.85 -4.22
CA VAL A 291 18.28 16.58 -2.91
C VAL A 291 17.75 17.84 -2.26
N ARG A 292 18.51 18.94 -2.35
CA ARG A 292 18.09 20.23 -1.80
C ARG A 292 16.85 20.80 -2.48
N LYS A 293 16.77 20.70 -3.81
CA LYS A 293 15.62 21.22 -4.59
C LYS A 293 14.38 20.35 -4.45
N THR A 294 14.54 19.02 -4.43
CA THR A 294 13.44 18.07 -4.30
C THR A 294 12.96 17.89 -2.86
N GLY A 295 13.74 18.32 -1.86
CA GLY A 295 13.37 18.21 -0.45
C GLY A 295 12.02 18.82 -0.09
N LYS A 296 11.67 19.98 -0.68
CA LYS A 296 10.35 20.61 -0.50
C LYS A 296 9.21 19.77 -1.09
N VAL A 297 9.47 19.07 -2.22
CA VAL A 297 8.49 18.18 -2.84
C VAL A 297 8.27 16.96 -1.95
N ALA A 298 9.35 16.41 -1.42
CA ALA A 298 9.29 15.27 -0.49
C ALA A 298 8.53 15.64 0.80
N LEU A 299 8.79 16.81 1.37
CA LEU A 299 8.08 17.31 2.56
C LEU A 299 6.60 17.55 2.27
N PHE A 300 6.27 18.12 1.11
CA PHE A 300 4.89 18.34 0.71
C PHE A 300 4.16 17.01 0.48
N GLY A 301 4.81 16.04 -0.18
CA GLY A 301 4.28 14.69 -0.37
C GLY A 301 4.05 13.97 0.96
N ALA A 302 4.97 14.06 1.90
CA ALA A 302 4.83 13.50 3.25
C ALA A 302 3.68 14.15 4.03
N ALA A 303 3.52 15.48 3.91
CA ALA A 303 2.45 16.22 4.58
C ALA A 303 1.07 15.94 4.00
N THR A 304 0.96 15.82 2.68
CA THR A 304 -0.32 15.56 1.99
C THR A 304 -0.67 14.08 1.91
N GLN A 305 0.32 13.19 2.03
CA GLN A 305 0.18 11.74 1.82
C GLN A 305 -0.50 11.41 0.48
N SER A 306 -0.29 12.27 -0.52
CA SER A 306 -0.91 12.15 -1.83
C SER A 306 0.08 12.50 -2.93
N SER A 307 0.45 11.51 -3.74
CA SER A 307 1.27 11.70 -4.92
C SER A 307 0.59 12.62 -5.94
N ALA A 308 -0.74 12.46 -6.09
CA ALA A 308 -1.52 13.28 -7.00
C ALA A 308 -1.54 14.77 -6.60
N ALA A 309 -1.71 15.06 -5.31
CA ALA A 309 -1.64 16.43 -4.80
C ALA A 309 -0.23 17.03 -4.92
N THR A 310 0.80 16.20 -4.91
CA THR A 310 2.20 16.62 -5.01
C THR A 310 2.65 16.84 -6.46
N LEU A 311 1.95 16.24 -7.43
CA LEU A 311 2.33 16.25 -8.84
C LEU A 311 2.58 17.66 -9.42
N PRO A 312 1.71 18.68 -9.22
CA PRO A 312 1.96 20.01 -9.78
C PRO A 312 3.25 20.65 -9.23
N LEU A 313 3.52 20.49 -7.93
CA LEU A 313 4.75 21.00 -7.32
C LEU A 313 5.98 20.25 -7.85
N ASN A 314 5.86 18.94 -8.04
CA ASN A 314 6.94 18.10 -8.58
C ASN A 314 7.27 18.49 -10.02
N MET A 315 6.25 18.62 -10.89
CA MET A 315 6.42 19.05 -12.28
C MET A 315 7.09 20.44 -12.35
N LYS A 316 6.60 21.41 -11.57
CA LYS A 316 7.17 22.75 -11.50
C LYS A 316 8.64 22.73 -11.03
N THR A 317 8.96 21.93 -10.02
CA THR A 317 10.34 21.79 -9.54
C THR A 317 11.25 21.15 -10.60
N CYS A 318 10.75 20.18 -11.36
CA CYS A 318 11.50 19.54 -12.42
C CYS A 318 11.78 20.48 -13.58
N SER A 319 10.79 21.24 -14.06
CA SER A 319 10.98 22.15 -15.20
C SER A 319 11.73 23.43 -14.82
N GLU A 320 11.31 24.13 -13.76
CA GLU A 320 11.86 25.45 -13.44
C GLU A 320 13.18 25.39 -12.67
N GLU A 321 13.37 24.40 -11.79
CA GLU A 321 14.53 24.36 -10.91
C GLU A 321 15.59 23.33 -11.30
N LEU A 322 15.16 22.19 -11.85
CA LEU A 322 16.08 21.16 -12.31
C LEU A 322 16.42 21.32 -13.80
N GLY A 323 15.67 22.15 -14.54
CA GLY A 323 15.92 22.42 -15.97
C GLY A 323 15.51 21.27 -16.87
N CYS A 324 14.60 20.39 -16.41
CA CYS A 324 14.07 19.34 -17.26
C CYS A 324 13.14 19.91 -18.34
N PRO A 325 13.25 19.49 -19.61
CA PRO A 325 12.31 19.90 -20.64
C PRO A 325 10.86 19.59 -20.27
N ASP A 326 9.94 20.52 -20.55
CA ASP A 326 8.52 20.35 -20.23
C ASP A 326 7.89 19.11 -20.88
N GLU A 327 8.34 18.76 -22.10
CA GLU A 327 7.91 17.54 -22.80
C GLU A 327 8.23 16.27 -21.99
N ILE A 328 9.38 16.23 -21.35
CA ILE A 328 9.81 15.11 -20.53
C ILE A 328 9.06 15.12 -19.19
N SER A 329 8.99 16.27 -18.54
CA SER A 329 8.34 16.40 -17.22
C SER A 329 6.85 16.08 -17.29
N SER A 330 6.15 16.56 -18.32
CA SER A 330 4.71 16.33 -18.50
C SER A 330 4.36 14.87 -18.80
N PHE A 331 5.31 14.07 -19.31
CA PHE A 331 5.12 12.64 -19.50
C PHE A 331 5.59 11.81 -18.30
N VAL A 332 6.83 12.02 -17.87
CA VAL A 332 7.48 11.16 -16.86
C VAL A 332 6.85 11.32 -15.50
N MET A 333 6.47 12.55 -15.08
CA MET A 333 5.97 12.79 -13.74
C MET A 333 4.58 12.17 -13.50
N PRO A 334 3.55 12.40 -14.36
CA PRO A 334 2.25 11.74 -14.17
C PRO A 334 2.33 10.22 -14.31
N THR A 335 3.13 9.73 -15.28
CA THR A 335 3.34 8.29 -15.47
C THR A 335 4.01 7.67 -14.23
N GLY A 336 5.07 8.31 -13.72
CA GLY A 336 5.77 7.85 -12.52
C GLY A 336 4.89 7.89 -11.27
N MET A 337 4.04 8.90 -11.13
CA MET A 337 3.07 8.98 -10.02
C MET A 337 2.17 7.74 -9.95
N THR A 338 1.80 7.19 -11.10
CA THR A 338 0.85 6.07 -11.18
C THR A 338 1.55 4.71 -11.16
N ILE A 339 2.67 4.58 -11.88
CA ILE A 339 3.32 3.29 -12.15
C ILE A 339 4.57 3.08 -11.29
N HIS A 340 5.25 4.15 -10.86
CA HIS A 340 6.55 4.07 -10.20
C HIS A 340 6.47 4.36 -8.69
N MET A 341 6.03 3.36 -7.92
CA MET A 341 5.79 3.46 -6.46
C MET A 341 6.86 2.73 -5.64
N ASN A 342 8.11 3.13 -5.71
CA ASN A 342 9.24 2.46 -5.04
C ASN A 342 9.07 2.31 -3.52
N GLY A 343 8.52 3.31 -2.85
CA GLY A 343 8.25 3.23 -1.42
C GLY A 343 7.29 2.10 -1.05
N THR A 344 6.27 1.89 -1.87
CA THR A 344 5.30 0.79 -1.72
C THR A 344 5.98 -0.56 -1.93
N THR A 345 6.81 -0.69 -2.96
CA THR A 345 7.58 -1.92 -3.22
C THR A 345 8.49 -2.26 -2.04
N ALA A 346 9.23 -1.28 -1.50
CA ALA A 346 10.05 -1.49 -0.32
C ALA A 346 9.23 -1.97 0.89
N MET A 347 8.10 -1.31 1.15
CA MET A 347 7.19 -1.69 2.23
C MET A 347 6.65 -3.12 2.05
N GLN A 348 6.25 -3.50 0.83
CA GLN A 348 5.72 -4.84 0.54
C GLN A 348 6.75 -5.94 0.78
N VAL A 349 7.99 -5.77 0.31
CA VAL A 349 9.07 -6.76 0.51
C VAL A 349 9.36 -6.95 2.00
N ILE A 350 9.45 -5.85 2.76
CA ILE A 350 9.68 -5.88 4.20
C ILE A 350 8.48 -6.50 4.93
N ALA A 351 7.23 -6.17 4.51
CA ALA A 351 6.02 -6.71 5.12
C ALA A 351 5.88 -8.22 4.90
N VAL A 352 6.14 -8.71 3.69
CA VAL A 352 6.11 -10.15 3.39
C VAL A 352 7.15 -10.90 4.24
N THR A 353 8.36 -10.36 4.37
CA THR A 353 9.40 -10.95 5.22
C THR A 353 8.99 -10.96 6.69
N PHE A 354 8.40 -9.88 7.18
CA PHE A 354 7.88 -9.76 8.54
C PHE A 354 6.78 -10.79 8.81
N ILE A 355 5.74 -10.83 7.95
CA ILE A 355 4.59 -11.72 8.12
C ILE A 355 5.03 -13.18 8.06
N ALA A 356 5.85 -13.57 7.08
CA ALA A 356 6.36 -14.93 6.97
C ALA A 356 7.13 -15.35 8.22
N THR A 357 8.04 -14.50 8.71
CA THR A 357 8.81 -14.77 9.93
C THR A 357 7.91 -14.89 11.15
N ALA A 358 6.93 -13.99 11.29
CA ALA A 358 5.96 -14.01 12.38
C ALA A 358 5.02 -15.23 12.34
N SER A 359 4.79 -15.78 11.15
CA SER A 359 4.03 -17.02 10.95
C SER A 359 4.87 -18.30 11.10
N GLY A 360 6.12 -18.19 11.55
CA GLY A 360 7.01 -19.34 11.72
C GLY A 360 7.59 -19.90 10.40
N ILE A 361 7.39 -19.21 9.27
CA ILE A 361 7.95 -19.61 7.97
C ILE A 361 9.39 -19.09 7.89
N ASP A 362 10.34 -20.01 7.75
CA ASP A 362 11.74 -19.62 7.54
C ASP A 362 11.94 -19.11 6.10
N MET A 363 11.91 -17.78 5.95
CA MET A 363 12.17 -17.12 4.67
C MET A 363 13.60 -17.36 4.22
N THR A 364 13.76 -18.28 3.27
CA THR A 364 15.03 -18.52 2.60
C THR A 364 15.36 -17.39 1.61
N PRO A 365 16.63 -17.18 1.23
CA PRO A 365 16.99 -16.19 0.21
C PRO A 365 16.26 -16.40 -1.13
N SER A 366 15.97 -17.64 -1.51
CA SER A 366 15.20 -17.95 -2.72
C SER A 366 13.74 -17.51 -2.63
N MET A 367 13.08 -17.75 -1.49
CA MET A 367 11.72 -17.26 -1.24
C MET A 367 11.66 -15.74 -1.23
N LEU A 368 12.66 -15.10 -0.62
CA LEU A 368 12.77 -13.65 -0.61
C LEU A 368 12.97 -13.08 -2.02
N ALA A 369 13.76 -13.74 -2.87
CA ALA A 369 13.92 -13.36 -4.27
C ALA A 369 12.59 -13.45 -5.05
N VAL A 370 11.81 -14.50 -4.84
CA VAL A 370 10.47 -14.65 -5.44
C VAL A 370 9.51 -13.58 -4.93
N ALA A 371 9.45 -13.34 -3.62
CA ALA A 371 8.63 -12.28 -3.04
C ALA A 371 9.01 -10.89 -3.59
N THR A 372 10.32 -10.67 -3.78
CA THR A 372 10.86 -9.44 -4.37
C THR A 372 10.40 -9.26 -5.82
N LEU A 373 10.43 -10.32 -6.63
CA LEU A 373 9.95 -10.29 -8.01
C LEU A 373 8.44 -10.02 -8.09
N ILE A 374 7.66 -10.62 -7.20
CA ILE A 374 6.21 -10.38 -7.12
C ILE A 374 5.91 -8.94 -6.67
N ALA A 375 6.70 -8.35 -5.80
CA ALA A 375 6.49 -6.97 -5.35
C ALA A 375 6.83 -5.92 -6.44
N ILE A 376 7.54 -6.30 -7.50
CA ILE A 376 7.87 -5.44 -8.65
C ILE A 376 6.78 -5.52 -9.74
N SER A 377 6.04 -6.64 -9.80
CA SER A 377 4.98 -6.85 -10.80
C SER A 377 3.68 -6.13 -10.43
#